data_361e726d3de5bea3350be489da9ff11d
#
_entry.id   361e726d3de5bea3350be489da9ff11d
#
_cell.length_a   1.000
_cell.length_b   1.000
_cell.length_c   1.000
_cell.angle_alpha   90.00
_cell.angle_beta   90.00
_cell.angle_gamma   90.00
#
_symmetry.space_group_name_H-M   'P 1'
#
loop_
_entity.id
_entity.type
_entity.pdbx_description
1 polymer ?
#
loop_
_entity_poly.entity_id
_entity_poly.type
_entity_poly.pdbx_seq_one_letter_code
_entity_poly.pdbx_strand_id
1 'polypeptide(L)'
;MEVKETKRLKHYNNKQKILLVGEGDFSFSLSLARAFGSATNLIATSLDSQAELERNYKNGKANVEELERLGCNVVFGVNVHSMTTKPNLGCSATHDRVIFNFPHAGFDYGREHQIKTIMRHQELVRGFMKSARLLVKDEDKGGEIHVVHKTEYPFSEWKLKTLGEKEGLELVSEIEFCLNHYPGYSNKRGSRGYNDSSFPVGKSSTFIFKKQFFY
;
A
#
# COMPACT_ATOMS: atom_id res chain seq x y z
N MET A 1 19.32 26.67 -11.11
CA MET A 1 18.69 25.42 -10.60
C MET A 1 17.19 25.60 -10.72
N GLU A 2 16.55 24.89 -11.64
CA GLU A 2 15.09 24.89 -11.71
C GLU A 2 14.51 24.27 -10.44
N VAL A 3 13.78 25.05 -9.68
CA VAL A 3 13.00 24.54 -8.54
C VAL A 3 11.84 23.74 -9.14
N LYS A 4 11.98 22.41 -9.24
CA LYS A 4 10.89 21.56 -9.69
C LYS A 4 9.66 21.80 -8.81
N GLU A 5 8.57 22.21 -9.44
CA GLU A 5 7.28 22.48 -8.81
C GLU A 5 6.79 21.27 -7.99
N THR A 6 6.27 21.52 -6.79
CA THR A 6 5.72 20.46 -5.94
C THR A 6 4.30 20.12 -6.41
N LYS A 7 4.15 19.00 -7.11
CA LYS A 7 2.85 18.45 -7.51
C LYS A 7 2.31 17.54 -6.43
N ARG A 8 1.02 17.63 -6.15
CA ARG A 8 0.36 16.91 -5.05
C ARG A 8 -0.88 16.16 -5.51
N LEU A 9 -1.14 15.03 -4.86
CA LEU A 9 -2.42 14.35 -4.86
C LEU A 9 -2.76 13.98 -3.42
N LYS A 10 -3.74 14.70 -2.84
CA LYS A 10 -4.07 14.60 -1.41
C LYS A 10 -2.85 14.85 -0.53
N HIS A 11 -2.49 13.92 0.34
CA HIS A 11 -1.34 14.01 1.24
C HIS A 11 -0.02 13.47 0.65
N TYR A 12 -0.04 13.07 -0.63
CA TYR A 12 1.15 12.63 -1.36
C TYR A 12 1.69 13.72 -2.30
N ASN A 13 3.00 13.71 -2.55
CA ASN A 13 3.63 14.63 -3.49
C ASN A 13 4.85 14.02 -4.20
N ASN A 14 5.26 14.63 -5.30
CA ASN A 14 6.34 14.18 -6.18
C ASN A 14 7.76 14.25 -5.57
N LYS A 15 7.94 14.84 -4.40
CA LYS A 15 9.24 14.90 -3.70
C LYS A 15 9.43 13.74 -2.72
N GLN A 16 8.34 13.03 -2.37
CA GLN A 16 8.36 11.90 -1.46
C GLN A 16 8.86 10.64 -2.17
N LYS A 17 9.74 9.88 -1.53
CA LYS A 17 10.04 8.50 -1.90
C LYS A 17 8.96 7.60 -1.34
N ILE A 18 8.16 7.03 -2.22
CA ILE A 18 6.96 6.26 -1.85
C ILE A 18 7.13 4.80 -2.27
N LEU A 19 6.98 3.89 -1.31
CA LEU A 19 6.86 2.46 -1.53
C LEU A 19 5.39 2.06 -1.45
N LEU A 20 4.85 1.53 -2.57
CA LEU A 20 3.50 1.00 -2.64
C LEU A 20 3.55 -0.53 -2.62
N VAL A 21 2.83 -1.12 -1.67
CA VAL A 21 2.92 -2.55 -1.38
C VAL A 21 1.60 -3.24 -1.69
N GLY A 22 1.67 -4.41 -2.31
CA GLY A 22 0.51 -5.25 -2.57
C GLY A 22 -0.46 -4.65 -3.59
N GLU A 23 0.08 -3.98 -4.61
CA GLU A 23 -0.72 -3.48 -5.72
C GLU A 23 -1.36 -4.64 -6.49
N GLY A 24 -2.65 -4.51 -6.83
CA GLY A 24 -3.34 -5.45 -7.71
C GLY A 24 -2.99 -5.17 -9.17
N ASP A 25 -3.72 -4.26 -9.81
CA ASP A 25 -3.51 -3.86 -11.20
C ASP A 25 -2.59 -2.64 -11.38
N PHE A 26 -1.93 -2.15 -10.32
CA PHE A 26 -1.08 -0.95 -10.29
C PHE A 26 -1.78 0.37 -10.60
N SER A 27 -3.12 0.41 -10.59
CA SER A 27 -3.86 1.63 -10.93
C SER A 27 -3.74 2.73 -9.87
N PHE A 28 -3.49 2.39 -8.58
CA PHE A 28 -3.25 3.40 -7.56
C PHE A 28 -1.89 4.09 -7.75
N SER A 29 -0.83 3.31 -7.96
CA SER A 29 0.50 3.83 -8.27
C SER A 29 0.46 4.71 -9.52
N LEU A 30 -0.28 4.30 -10.55
CA LEU A 30 -0.44 5.06 -11.79
C LEU A 30 -1.21 6.37 -11.57
N SER A 31 -2.23 6.37 -10.71
CA SER A 31 -2.95 7.59 -10.33
C SER A 31 -1.99 8.62 -9.69
N LEU A 32 -1.10 8.19 -8.79
CA LEU A 32 -0.08 9.07 -8.21
C LEU A 32 0.91 9.56 -9.28
N ALA A 33 1.42 8.65 -10.10
CA ALA A 33 2.39 8.96 -11.15
C ALA A 33 1.88 10.01 -12.15
N ARG A 34 0.64 9.87 -12.59
CA ARG A 34 -0.02 10.83 -13.49
C ARG A 34 -0.18 12.21 -12.83
N ALA A 35 -0.64 12.26 -11.59
CA ALA A 35 -0.78 13.51 -10.84
C ALA A 35 0.56 14.21 -10.61
N PHE A 36 1.63 13.46 -10.41
CA PHE A 36 2.98 13.98 -10.23
C PHE A 36 3.66 14.35 -11.56
N GLY A 37 3.21 13.76 -12.68
CA GLY A 37 3.86 13.86 -13.98
C GLY A 37 5.19 13.11 -14.07
N SER A 38 5.50 12.25 -13.10
CA SER A 38 6.69 11.42 -12.99
C SER A 38 6.49 10.35 -11.92
N ALA A 39 7.14 9.21 -12.07
CA ALA A 39 7.13 8.12 -11.08
C ALA A 39 8.55 7.78 -10.58
N THR A 40 9.55 8.62 -10.80
CA THR A 40 10.96 8.35 -10.44
C THR A 40 11.19 8.16 -8.94
N ASN A 41 10.29 8.66 -8.09
CA ASN A 41 10.32 8.50 -6.65
C ASN A 41 9.33 7.42 -6.14
N LEU A 42 8.72 6.66 -7.05
CA LEU A 42 7.79 5.58 -6.73
C LEU A 42 8.46 4.22 -6.91
N ILE A 43 8.27 3.34 -5.93
CA ILE A 43 8.49 1.91 -6.05
C ILE A 43 7.14 1.25 -5.85
N ALA A 44 6.65 0.55 -6.86
CA ALA A 44 5.36 -0.13 -6.82
C ALA A 44 5.55 -1.64 -6.84
N THR A 45 4.90 -2.35 -5.91
CA THR A 45 5.13 -3.79 -5.75
C THR A 45 3.84 -4.59 -5.75
N SER A 46 3.91 -5.81 -6.27
CA SER A 46 2.84 -6.80 -6.18
C SER A 46 3.35 -8.12 -5.64
N LEU A 47 2.48 -8.89 -5.00
CA LEU A 47 2.75 -10.28 -4.63
C LEU A 47 2.77 -11.17 -5.88
N ASP A 48 1.95 -10.85 -6.87
CA ASP A 48 1.87 -11.57 -8.14
C ASP A 48 3.19 -11.45 -8.91
N SER A 49 3.52 -12.46 -9.69
CA SER A 49 4.51 -12.38 -10.76
C SER A 49 3.96 -11.56 -11.93
N GLN A 50 4.82 -11.13 -12.84
CA GLN A 50 4.39 -10.41 -14.03
C GLN A 50 3.39 -11.23 -14.87
N ALA A 51 3.64 -12.54 -15.04
CA ALA A 51 2.74 -13.42 -15.78
C ALA A 51 1.36 -13.58 -15.10
N GLU A 52 1.33 -13.60 -13.76
CA GLU A 52 0.08 -13.61 -13.00
C GLU A 52 -0.66 -12.29 -13.12
N LEU A 53 0.03 -11.15 -13.07
CA LEU A 53 -0.56 -9.84 -13.30
C LEU A 53 -1.29 -9.78 -14.65
N GLU A 54 -0.58 -10.15 -15.72
CA GLU A 54 -1.12 -10.10 -17.10
C GLU A 54 -2.33 -11.03 -17.28
N ARG A 55 -2.32 -12.16 -16.60
CA ARG A 55 -3.45 -13.11 -16.61
C ARG A 55 -4.63 -12.66 -15.76
N ASN A 56 -4.36 -12.04 -14.61
CA ASN A 56 -5.36 -11.77 -13.58
C ASN A 56 -6.03 -10.41 -13.74
N TYR A 57 -5.39 -9.42 -14.39
CA TYR A 57 -5.86 -8.04 -14.48
C TYR A 57 -5.81 -7.52 -15.91
N LYS A 58 -6.97 -7.20 -16.45
CA LYS A 58 -7.13 -6.72 -17.83
C LYS A 58 -6.22 -5.54 -18.17
N ASN A 59 -6.08 -4.59 -17.24
CA ASN A 59 -5.30 -3.36 -17.44
C ASN A 59 -3.91 -3.43 -16.80
N GLY A 60 -3.58 -4.52 -16.10
CA GLY A 60 -2.35 -4.62 -15.31
C GLY A 60 -1.09 -4.37 -16.13
N LYS A 61 -0.98 -5.02 -17.28
CA LYS A 61 0.17 -4.83 -18.21
C LYS A 61 0.30 -3.38 -18.66
N ALA A 62 -0.77 -2.78 -19.18
CA ALA A 62 -0.75 -1.40 -19.66
C ALA A 62 -0.42 -0.39 -18.55
N ASN A 63 -0.92 -0.62 -17.32
CA ASN A 63 -0.61 0.22 -16.17
C ASN A 63 0.88 0.15 -15.80
N VAL A 64 1.48 -1.05 -15.82
CA VAL A 64 2.90 -1.25 -15.55
C VAL A 64 3.77 -0.58 -16.63
N GLU A 65 3.47 -0.80 -17.91
CA GLU A 65 4.22 -0.19 -19.02
C GLU A 65 4.20 1.35 -18.92
N GLU A 66 3.06 1.95 -18.56
CA GLU A 66 2.98 3.40 -18.37
C GLU A 66 3.76 3.86 -17.12
N LEU A 67 3.70 3.12 -16.02
CA LEU A 67 4.46 3.41 -14.82
C LEU A 67 5.96 3.39 -15.07
N GLU A 68 6.47 2.36 -15.75
CA GLU A 68 7.89 2.22 -16.11
C GLU A 68 8.33 3.35 -17.03
N ARG A 69 7.51 3.71 -18.03
CA ARG A 69 7.77 4.87 -18.90
C ARG A 69 7.85 6.20 -18.13
N LEU A 70 7.10 6.33 -17.03
CA LEU A 70 7.14 7.49 -16.12
C LEU A 70 8.31 7.42 -15.13
N GLY A 71 9.08 6.32 -15.12
CA GLY A 71 10.28 6.13 -14.30
C GLY A 71 10.04 5.39 -12.97
N CYS A 72 8.90 4.70 -12.80
CA CYS A 72 8.62 3.87 -11.62
C CYS A 72 9.52 2.63 -11.61
N ASN A 73 10.01 2.26 -10.44
CA ASN A 73 10.57 0.92 -10.21
C ASN A 73 9.43 -0.05 -9.85
N VAL A 74 9.08 -0.96 -10.76
CA VAL A 74 8.03 -1.98 -10.53
C VAL A 74 8.70 -3.29 -10.11
N VAL A 75 8.25 -3.88 -9.00
CA VAL A 75 8.84 -5.10 -8.44
C VAL A 75 7.75 -6.14 -8.16
N PHE A 76 7.88 -7.31 -8.76
CA PHE A 76 6.97 -8.45 -8.62
C PHE A 76 7.44 -9.46 -7.57
N GLY A 77 6.52 -10.31 -7.10
CA GLY A 77 6.81 -11.38 -6.16
C GLY A 77 7.27 -10.86 -4.78
N VAL A 78 6.69 -9.76 -4.34
CA VAL A 78 7.04 -9.13 -3.05
C VAL A 78 6.06 -9.56 -1.98
N ASN A 79 6.55 -10.39 -1.05
CA ASN A 79 5.80 -10.78 0.13
C ASN A 79 6.09 -9.80 1.28
N VAL A 80 5.06 -9.28 1.92
CA VAL A 80 5.15 -8.31 3.03
C VAL A 80 5.96 -8.82 4.21
N HIS A 81 5.96 -10.13 4.48
CA HIS A 81 6.72 -10.73 5.58
C HIS A 81 8.23 -10.76 5.35
N SER A 82 8.66 -10.67 4.09
CA SER A 82 10.07 -10.75 3.68
C SER A 82 10.53 -9.62 2.76
N MET A 83 9.71 -8.57 2.58
CA MET A 83 10.04 -7.48 1.64
C MET A 83 11.33 -6.75 2.00
N THR A 84 11.75 -6.75 3.26
CA THR A 84 13.01 -6.13 3.70
C THR A 84 14.27 -6.81 3.17
N THR A 85 14.15 -8.05 2.68
CA THR A 85 15.28 -8.79 2.07
C THR A 85 15.40 -8.56 0.57
N LYS A 86 14.47 -7.80 -0.03
CA LYS A 86 14.47 -7.52 -1.47
C LYS A 86 15.37 -6.30 -1.76
N PRO A 87 16.51 -6.47 -2.46
CA PRO A 87 17.47 -5.37 -2.67
C PRO A 87 16.88 -4.20 -3.47
N ASN A 88 15.90 -4.47 -4.34
CA ASN A 88 15.28 -3.47 -5.21
C ASN A 88 14.26 -2.56 -4.51
N LEU A 89 13.95 -2.80 -3.22
CA LEU A 89 13.04 -1.96 -2.44
C LEU A 89 13.76 -0.83 -1.69
N GLY A 90 15.07 -0.70 -1.84
CA GLY A 90 15.89 0.29 -1.16
C GLY A 90 16.46 -0.20 0.17
N CYS A 91 17.28 0.64 0.78
CA CYS A 91 17.88 0.38 2.10
C CYS A 91 16.90 0.69 3.22
N SER A 92 17.24 0.29 4.45
CA SER A 92 16.48 0.67 5.64
C SER A 92 16.32 2.19 5.77
N ALA A 93 15.18 2.63 6.27
CA ALA A 93 14.86 4.02 6.60
C ALA A 93 15.04 5.03 5.44
N THR A 94 14.68 4.64 4.21
CA THR A 94 14.84 5.51 3.03
C THR A 94 13.54 6.07 2.47
N HIS A 95 12.39 5.48 2.80
CA HIS A 95 11.09 5.87 2.26
C HIS A 95 10.42 6.92 3.13
N ASP A 96 9.86 7.95 2.48
CA ASP A 96 9.00 8.93 3.16
C ASP A 96 7.63 8.34 3.47
N ARG A 97 7.14 7.45 2.58
CA ARG A 97 5.85 6.79 2.71
C ARG A 97 5.98 5.31 2.35
N VAL A 98 5.36 4.43 3.15
CA VAL A 98 5.14 3.02 2.83
C VAL A 98 3.64 2.77 2.91
N ILE A 99 3.02 2.36 1.80
CA ILE A 99 1.56 2.35 1.64
C ILE A 99 1.08 0.94 1.33
N PHE A 100 0.01 0.50 2.00
CA PHE A 100 -0.70 -0.73 1.67
C PHE A 100 -2.21 -0.46 1.64
N ASN A 101 -2.79 -0.50 0.46
CA ASN A 101 -4.21 -0.25 0.26
C ASN A 101 -5.01 -1.55 0.36
N PHE A 102 -6.03 -1.56 1.22
CA PHE A 102 -6.97 -2.66 1.39
C PHE A 102 -6.29 -4.04 1.47
N PRO A 103 -5.34 -4.22 2.41
CA PRO A 103 -4.65 -5.50 2.58
C PRO A 103 -5.67 -6.63 2.80
N HIS A 104 -5.45 -7.78 2.14
CA HIS A 104 -6.33 -8.93 2.27
C HIS A 104 -5.57 -10.25 2.10
N ALA A 105 -5.75 -11.18 3.04
CA ALA A 105 -5.02 -12.47 3.05
C ALA A 105 -5.65 -13.56 2.15
N GLY A 106 -6.66 -13.19 1.34
CA GLY A 106 -7.41 -14.13 0.52
C GLY A 106 -8.73 -14.57 1.18
N PHE A 107 -9.54 -15.32 0.44
CA PHE A 107 -10.89 -15.77 0.84
C PHE A 107 -10.95 -17.28 1.17
N ASP A 108 -9.80 -17.95 1.21
CA ASP A 108 -9.73 -19.41 1.39
C ASP A 108 -10.06 -19.87 2.83
N TYR A 109 -10.20 -18.94 3.78
CA TYR A 109 -10.33 -19.22 5.21
C TYR A 109 -11.76 -19.06 5.75
N GLY A 110 -12.73 -18.73 4.88
CA GLY A 110 -14.13 -18.57 5.26
C GLY A 110 -14.63 -17.13 5.15
N ARG A 111 -15.77 -16.86 5.82
CA ARG A 111 -16.40 -15.53 5.76
C ARG A 111 -15.63 -14.50 6.60
N GLU A 112 -15.68 -13.23 6.18
CA GLU A 112 -14.96 -12.10 6.79
C GLU A 112 -15.13 -11.93 8.31
N HIS A 113 -16.30 -12.30 8.86
CA HIS A 113 -16.59 -12.20 10.30
C HIS A 113 -16.10 -13.39 11.12
N GLN A 114 -15.54 -14.42 10.48
CA GLN A 114 -15.04 -15.59 11.21
C GLN A 114 -13.69 -15.29 11.86
N ILE A 115 -13.51 -15.71 13.09
CA ILE A 115 -12.29 -15.46 13.88
C ILE A 115 -11.03 -15.90 13.14
N LYS A 116 -11.04 -17.09 12.54
CA LYS A 116 -9.88 -17.61 11.78
C LYS A 116 -9.51 -16.70 10.61
N THR A 117 -10.51 -16.17 9.90
CA THR A 117 -10.32 -15.25 8.77
C THR A 117 -9.75 -13.92 9.26
N ILE A 118 -10.32 -13.35 10.31
CA ILE A 118 -9.83 -12.13 10.96
C ILE A 118 -8.36 -12.28 11.39
N MET A 119 -8.01 -13.38 12.06
CA MET A 119 -6.64 -13.63 12.49
C MET A 119 -5.64 -13.69 11.33
N ARG A 120 -6.01 -14.26 10.18
CA ARG A 120 -5.17 -14.29 8.99
C ARG A 120 -4.93 -12.89 8.40
N HIS A 121 -5.97 -12.08 8.37
CA HIS A 121 -5.84 -10.70 7.94
C HIS A 121 -4.98 -9.88 8.90
N GLN A 122 -5.17 -10.06 10.21
CA GLN A 122 -4.33 -9.44 11.24
C GLN A 122 -2.86 -9.83 11.09
N GLU A 123 -2.55 -11.11 10.82
CA GLU A 123 -1.19 -11.60 10.58
C GLU A 123 -0.54 -10.93 9.36
N LEU A 124 -1.29 -10.82 8.24
CA LEU A 124 -0.84 -10.12 7.04
C LEU A 124 -0.48 -8.66 7.34
N VAL A 125 -1.40 -7.92 7.97
CA VAL A 125 -1.20 -6.49 8.28
C VAL A 125 -0.06 -6.31 9.28
N ARG A 126 0.03 -7.16 10.29
CA ARG A 126 1.13 -7.15 11.26
C ARG A 126 2.47 -7.38 10.59
N GLY A 127 2.57 -8.38 9.69
CA GLY A 127 3.79 -8.66 8.91
C GLY A 127 4.20 -7.47 8.03
N PHE A 128 3.22 -6.81 7.40
CA PHE A 128 3.45 -5.57 6.68
C PHE A 128 4.01 -4.48 7.60
N MET A 129 3.37 -4.19 8.72
CA MET A 129 3.77 -3.13 9.66
C MET A 129 5.18 -3.35 10.19
N LYS A 130 5.52 -4.60 10.57
CA LYS A 130 6.86 -4.99 11.00
C LYS A 130 7.92 -4.69 9.94
N SER A 131 7.67 -5.07 8.70
CA SER A 131 8.61 -4.85 7.59
C SER A 131 8.67 -3.37 7.18
N ALA A 132 7.51 -2.69 7.10
CA ALA A 132 7.41 -1.29 6.74
C ALA A 132 8.14 -0.38 7.73
N ARG A 133 8.11 -0.71 9.03
CA ARG A 133 8.84 0.01 10.08
C ARG A 133 10.35 0.07 9.82
N LEU A 134 10.92 -0.98 9.22
CA LEU A 134 12.35 -1.00 8.88
C LEU A 134 12.68 -0.17 7.62
N LEU A 135 11.73 -0.03 6.70
CA LEU A 135 11.93 0.63 5.40
C LEU A 135 11.60 2.12 5.43
N VAL A 136 10.66 2.54 6.29
CA VAL A 136 10.25 3.94 6.43
C VAL A 136 11.30 4.74 7.20
N LYS A 137 11.46 6.01 6.85
CA LYS A 137 12.29 6.98 7.60
C LYS A 137 11.82 7.11 9.05
N ASP A 138 12.70 7.62 9.90
CA ASP A 138 12.35 7.95 11.27
C ASP A 138 11.37 9.13 11.33
N GLU A 139 10.70 9.30 12.45
CA GLU A 139 9.64 10.29 12.62
C GLU A 139 10.16 11.71 12.44
N ASP A 140 11.34 12.03 13.01
CA ASP A 140 12.04 13.32 12.88
C ASP A 140 12.31 13.68 11.42
N LYS A 141 12.42 12.68 10.53
CA LYS A 141 12.57 12.81 9.08
C LYS A 141 11.25 12.73 8.32
N GLY A 142 10.11 12.70 9.03
CA GLY A 142 8.77 12.74 8.48
C GLY A 142 8.30 11.44 7.81
N GLY A 143 8.86 10.28 8.20
CA GLY A 143 8.46 8.97 7.72
C GLY A 143 7.06 8.56 8.20
N GLU A 144 6.21 8.01 7.30
CA GLU A 144 4.86 7.53 7.64
C GLU A 144 4.53 6.23 6.93
N ILE A 145 3.78 5.36 7.63
CA ILE A 145 3.22 4.12 7.11
C ILE A 145 1.70 4.30 6.99
N HIS A 146 1.17 4.09 5.79
CA HIS A 146 -0.24 4.27 5.50
C HIS A 146 -0.90 2.92 5.22
N VAL A 147 -2.01 2.64 5.91
CA VAL A 147 -2.87 1.49 5.62
C VAL A 147 -4.26 2.01 5.30
N VAL A 148 -4.72 1.79 4.06
CA VAL A 148 -6.12 2.08 3.73
C VAL A 148 -6.96 0.86 4.05
N HIS A 149 -8.01 1.04 4.84
CA HIS A 149 -8.85 -0.05 5.29
C HIS A 149 -10.29 0.37 5.57
N LYS A 150 -11.21 -0.58 5.49
CA LYS A 150 -12.61 -0.38 5.89
C LYS A 150 -12.74 -0.24 7.40
N THR A 151 -13.67 0.60 7.86
CA THR A 151 -13.83 0.94 9.29
C THR A 151 -15.03 0.27 9.96
N GLU A 152 -15.98 -0.26 9.17
CA GLU A 152 -17.17 -0.93 9.71
C GLU A 152 -16.91 -2.42 9.98
N TYR A 153 -17.78 -3.05 10.80
CA TYR A 153 -17.76 -4.49 11.03
C TYR A 153 -17.93 -5.28 9.72
N PRO A 154 -17.21 -6.39 9.50
CA PRO A 154 -16.26 -7.05 10.42
C PRO A 154 -14.82 -6.50 10.35
N PHE A 155 -14.53 -5.53 9.49
CA PHE A 155 -13.18 -5.02 9.24
C PHE A 155 -12.60 -4.25 10.43
N SER A 156 -13.45 -3.61 11.25
CA SER A 156 -13.04 -2.98 12.52
C SER A 156 -12.38 -3.98 13.49
N GLU A 157 -12.72 -5.27 13.39
CA GLU A 157 -12.15 -6.32 14.23
C GLU A 157 -10.69 -6.66 13.89
N TRP A 158 -10.16 -6.11 12.79
CA TRP A 158 -8.74 -6.27 12.51
C TRP A 158 -7.85 -5.47 13.47
N LYS A 159 -8.40 -4.47 14.18
CA LYS A 159 -7.73 -3.72 15.24
C LYS A 159 -6.39 -3.11 14.80
N LEU A 160 -6.38 -2.41 13.67
CA LEU A 160 -5.16 -1.88 13.03
C LEU A 160 -4.27 -1.10 14.00
N LYS A 161 -4.87 -0.25 14.83
CA LYS A 161 -4.15 0.52 15.87
C LYS A 161 -3.33 -0.41 16.78
N THR A 162 -3.98 -1.41 17.34
CA THR A 162 -3.34 -2.38 18.24
C THR A 162 -2.25 -3.20 17.54
N LEU A 163 -2.44 -3.52 16.24
CA LEU A 163 -1.41 -4.20 15.45
C LEU A 163 -0.18 -3.31 15.28
N GLY A 164 -0.38 -2.02 14.99
CA GLY A 164 0.71 -1.04 14.88
C GLY A 164 1.48 -0.88 16.19
N GLU A 165 0.77 -0.71 17.30
CA GLU A 165 1.37 -0.57 18.64
C GLU A 165 2.25 -1.78 18.99
N LYS A 166 1.83 -3.00 18.67
CA LYS A 166 2.63 -4.23 18.87
C LYS A 166 3.92 -4.26 18.07
N GLU A 167 3.97 -3.55 16.95
CA GLU A 167 5.17 -3.44 16.10
C GLU A 167 5.95 -2.13 16.34
N GLY A 168 5.67 -1.41 17.44
CA GLY A 168 6.37 -0.17 17.79
C GLY A 168 6.03 1.00 16.88
N LEU A 169 4.78 1.06 16.45
CA LEU A 169 4.22 2.16 15.67
C LEU A 169 3.13 2.86 16.47
N GLU A 170 2.97 4.16 16.28
CA GLU A 170 1.89 4.98 16.83
C GLU A 170 0.93 5.39 15.71
N LEU A 171 -0.37 5.23 15.93
CA LEU A 171 -1.40 5.77 15.05
C LEU A 171 -1.53 7.28 15.32
N VAL A 172 -1.03 8.10 14.39
CA VAL A 172 -1.00 9.56 14.54
C VAL A 172 -2.17 10.26 13.84
N SER A 173 -2.81 9.60 12.88
CA SER A 173 -3.98 10.17 12.19
C SER A 173 -4.81 9.09 11.51
N GLU A 174 -6.10 9.36 11.39
CA GLU A 174 -7.06 8.60 10.60
C GLU A 174 -7.80 9.59 9.70
N ILE A 175 -7.67 9.43 8.37
CA ILE A 175 -8.24 10.34 7.38
C ILE A 175 -9.22 9.55 6.52
N GLU A 176 -10.42 10.09 6.32
CA GLU A 176 -11.42 9.48 5.44
C GLU A 176 -10.82 9.21 4.04
N PHE A 177 -10.98 7.98 3.58
CA PHE A 177 -10.58 7.57 2.24
C PHE A 177 -11.75 7.69 1.28
N CYS A 178 -11.53 8.43 0.18
CA CYS A 178 -12.49 8.54 -0.91
C CYS A 178 -11.83 8.15 -2.23
N LEU A 179 -12.39 7.14 -2.90
CA LEU A 179 -11.88 6.61 -4.16
C LEU A 179 -11.78 7.70 -5.25
N ASN A 180 -12.75 8.62 -5.29
CA ASN A 180 -12.80 9.71 -6.27
C ASN A 180 -11.63 10.71 -6.14
N HIS A 181 -10.90 10.67 -5.02
CA HIS A 181 -9.70 11.50 -4.85
C HIS A 181 -8.49 10.99 -5.63
N TYR A 182 -8.57 9.78 -6.20
CA TYR A 182 -7.48 9.11 -6.92
C TYR A 182 -7.94 8.75 -8.34
N PRO A 183 -7.90 9.70 -9.29
CA PRO A 183 -8.40 9.50 -10.66
C PRO A 183 -7.72 8.31 -11.34
N GLY A 184 -8.53 7.39 -11.87
CA GLY A 184 -8.04 6.18 -12.53
C GLY A 184 -7.73 5.01 -11.59
N TYR A 185 -7.78 5.18 -10.27
CA TYR A 185 -7.64 4.06 -9.34
C TYR A 185 -8.87 3.15 -9.40
N SER A 186 -8.63 1.87 -9.57
CA SER A 186 -9.61 0.79 -9.54
C SER A 186 -9.19 -0.25 -8.50
N ASN A 187 -9.84 -0.24 -7.34
CA ASN A 187 -9.56 -1.20 -6.29
C ASN A 187 -9.91 -2.63 -6.73
N LYS A 188 -9.00 -3.58 -6.50
CA LYS A 188 -9.12 -4.96 -6.98
C LYS A 188 -9.25 -5.95 -5.82
N ARG A 189 -10.05 -7.00 -6.03
CA ARG A 189 -10.25 -8.06 -5.02
C ARG A 189 -8.99 -8.89 -4.80
N GLY A 190 -8.19 -9.13 -5.84
CA GLY A 190 -6.99 -9.95 -5.75
C GLY A 190 -7.24 -11.41 -5.36
N SER A 191 -8.44 -11.93 -5.60
CA SER A 191 -8.82 -13.30 -5.23
C SER A 191 -9.00 -14.20 -6.46
N ARG A 192 -8.67 -15.48 -6.32
CA ARG A 192 -8.78 -16.48 -7.38
C ARG A 192 -10.13 -16.45 -8.09
N GLY A 193 -10.12 -16.26 -9.41
CA GLY A 193 -11.31 -16.21 -10.27
C GLY A 193 -12.04 -14.85 -10.30
N TYR A 194 -11.74 -13.93 -9.39
CA TYR A 194 -12.35 -12.59 -9.31
C TYR A 194 -11.32 -11.47 -9.12
N ASN A 195 -10.07 -11.74 -9.49
CA ASN A 195 -8.94 -10.84 -9.22
C ASN A 195 -9.20 -9.43 -9.75
N ASP A 196 -9.69 -9.31 -10.98
CA ASP A 196 -9.95 -8.03 -11.65
C ASP A 196 -11.25 -7.33 -11.23
N SER A 197 -12.08 -8.01 -10.42
CA SER A 197 -13.32 -7.41 -9.92
C SER A 197 -13.01 -6.36 -8.85
N SER A 198 -13.72 -5.23 -8.91
CA SER A 198 -13.69 -4.24 -7.83
C SER A 198 -14.65 -4.63 -6.70
N PHE A 199 -14.52 -3.96 -5.56
CA PHE A 199 -15.41 -4.11 -4.42
C PHE A 199 -15.84 -2.74 -3.89
N PRO A 200 -17.02 -2.61 -3.27
CA PRO A 200 -17.44 -1.38 -2.61
C PRO A 200 -16.48 -1.05 -1.47
N VAL A 201 -15.84 0.12 -1.52
CA VAL A 201 -14.93 0.56 -0.45
C VAL A 201 -15.67 0.90 0.85
N GLY A 202 -16.96 1.30 0.74
CA GLY A 202 -17.78 1.67 1.88
C GLY A 202 -17.13 2.79 2.72
N LYS A 203 -17.39 2.80 4.01
CA LYS A 203 -16.66 3.65 4.93
C LYS A 203 -15.25 3.10 5.13
N SER A 204 -14.29 3.87 4.70
CA SER A 204 -12.87 3.50 4.74
C SER A 204 -12.03 4.70 5.15
N SER A 205 -10.89 4.43 5.77
CA SER A 205 -9.94 5.44 6.21
C SER A 205 -8.51 5.06 5.79
N THR A 206 -7.68 6.08 5.63
CA THR A 206 -6.22 5.95 5.62
C THR A 206 -5.74 6.09 7.06
N PHE A 207 -5.27 5.00 7.64
CA PHE A 207 -4.63 4.95 8.95
C PHE A 207 -3.15 5.30 8.77
N ILE A 208 -2.70 6.37 9.44
CA ILE A 208 -1.33 6.89 9.32
C ILE A 208 -0.59 6.58 10.61
N PHE A 209 0.50 5.83 10.46
CA PHE A 209 1.37 5.43 11.55
C PHE A 209 2.76 6.05 11.40
N LYS A 210 3.41 6.32 12.54
CA LYS A 210 4.81 6.68 12.64
C LYS A 210 5.55 5.72 13.56
N LYS A 211 6.88 5.70 13.46
CA LYS A 211 7.70 4.96 14.43
C LYS A 211 7.53 5.57 15.82
N GLN A 212 7.28 4.73 16.80
CA GLN A 212 7.27 5.15 18.19
C GLN A 212 8.71 5.22 18.71
N PHE A 213 9.10 6.37 19.29
CA PHE A 213 10.33 6.47 20.05
C PHE A 213 10.07 6.04 21.49
N PHE A 214 10.83 5.08 21.94
CA PHE A 214 10.93 4.78 23.38
C PHE A 214 12.08 5.64 23.91
N TYR A 215 11.75 6.65 24.69
CA TYR A 215 12.72 7.41 25.48
C TYR A 215 13.17 6.60 26.68
#